data_787f22ef4476d8f3a424fda579ed7afa
#
_entry.id   787f22ef4476d8f3a424fda579ed7afa
#
_cell.length_a   1.000
_cell.length_b   1.000
_cell.length_c   1.000
_cell.angle_alpha   90.00
_cell.angle_beta   90.00
_cell.angle_gamma   90.00
#
_symmetry.space_group_name_H-M   'P 1'
#
loop_
_entity.id
_entity.type
_entity.pdbx_description
1 polymer ?
#
loop_
_entity_poly.entity_id
_entity_poly.type
_entity_poly.pdbx_seq_one_letter_code
_entity_poly.pdbx_strand_id
1 'polypeptide(L)'
;VREYTSPSTAAAGPDTDRRGGLADDVVEYAAEQPDRVAFRRRSPGADGPGWSDVTAATFLAEVRQVARGLVAAGVRPGDRVALMSRTRYEWTLLDYAIWHAGAVGVPVYATAPVDQLRWILEDSDAVAAVVETPALGARVRESGWPDGERHLWVLDDADGPGAVAALTELGREVDDERLERRRTSVQAEDVATIIYTSGTTAHPKGCVLTHANFHRGLGATLAELHELFADEDASTLMVLPMAHVFARVVQLGAVKARVTLGHTPDVRTLPADLATFRPTFLLGVPRVFERLVNAASQQAASEGRGRLFDAATETAIRWSQALDRGRVGPVLRARHTLHDRLVHARVRELLGGRCRFVVSGGAPLGERLGHYFRGIGVPILEGYGLTETTAAVTVNLPDTLRIGTVGRPLPGTSVRVADDGELLVRGAQVMREYWQDEVSTAQALPGDGWLRTGDVGEIDDEGFVRVTGRKKEILVTTSGKNVAAGALEERVRDHPLVDQCLVVGDGRPYVAALVTLDPEAYAGWAADRGLRGPLSAHTDEEALRAEVQAAVDAANATVSQAEAIRRFEVLPDTWSEETGELTASLKLRRNVVHRRYRDAVERLYD
;
A
#
# COMPACT_ATOMS: atom_id res chain seq x y z
N VAL A 1 13.56 -4.77 -24.38
CA VAL A 1 14.94 -4.81 -23.84
C VAL A 1 14.98 -5.81 -22.70
N ARG A 2 16.08 -6.59 -22.55
CA ARG A 2 16.20 -7.56 -21.45
C ARG A 2 16.70 -6.96 -20.14
N GLU A 3 17.39 -5.83 -20.19
CA GLU A 3 17.93 -5.14 -19.02
C GLU A 3 17.89 -3.63 -19.25
N TYR A 4 17.43 -2.90 -18.25
CA TYR A 4 17.47 -1.45 -18.22
C TYR A 4 18.03 -0.98 -16.87
N THR A 5 19.04 -0.13 -16.94
CA THR A 5 19.59 0.56 -15.77
C THR A 5 19.26 2.03 -15.90
N SER A 6 18.57 2.58 -14.92
CA SER A 6 18.36 4.02 -14.90
C SER A 6 19.73 4.71 -14.80
N PRO A 7 20.02 5.70 -15.68
CA PRO A 7 21.22 6.49 -15.52
C PRO A 7 21.23 7.06 -14.11
N SER A 8 22.29 6.80 -13.36
CA SER A 8 22.54 7.56 -12.15
C SER A 8 22.81 8.97 -12.63
N THR A 9 21.75 9.79 -12.80
CA THR A 9 21.95 11.22 -12.91
C THR A 9 22.72 11.62 -11.65
N ALA A 10 23.70 12.47 -11.74
CA ALA A 10 24.63 12.87 -10.67
C ALA A 10 23.96 13.44 -9.40
N ALA A 11 22.68 13.39 -9.33
CA ALA A 11 21.85 13.47 -8.14
C ALA A 11 21.51 12.07 -7.57
N ALA A 12 22.49 11.23 -7.36
CA ALA A 12 22.52 10.50 -6.11
C ALA A 12 22.48 11.61 -5.08
N GLY A 13 21.29 11.92 -4.55
CA GLY A 13 21.10 13.05 -3.65
C GLY A 13 22.06 12.94 -2.48
N PRO A 14 22.28 14.00 -1.68
CA PRO A 14 23.27 14.05 -0.60
C PRO A 14 23.20 12.90 0.40
N ASP A 15 22.22 12.01 0.26
CA ASP A 15 21.93 10.92 1.18
C ASP A 15 22.52 9.56 0.83
N THR A 16 23.08 9.36 -0.35
CA THR A 16 23.69 8.06 -0.70
C THR A 16 24.87 7.70 0.17
N ASP A 17 25.55 8.71 0.76
CA ASP A 17 26.71 8.57 1.62
C ASP A 17 26.39 8.82 3.11
N ARG A 18 25.11 8.91 3.48
CA ARG A 18 24.70 9.14 4.87
C ARG A 18 25.14 7.99 5.77
N ARG A 19 25.76 8.32 6.90
CA ARG A 19 26.35 7.33 7.83
C ARG A 19 25.51 7.04 9.06
N GLY A 20 24.54 7.89 9.38
CA GLY A 20 23.69 7.79 10.57
C GLY A 20 22.36 7.06 10.33
N GLY A 21 21.56 6.97 11.38
CA GLY A 21 20.24 6.34 11.36
C GLY A 21 19.11 7.27 10.91
N LEU A 22 17.93 6.72 10.64
CA LEU A 22 16.72 7.45 10.22
C LEU A 22 16.21 8.46 11.24
N ALA A 23 16.57 8.31 12.53
CA ALA A 23 16.23 9.27 13.58
C ALA A 23 16.91 10.64 13.38
N ASP A 24 18.00 10.72 12.60
CA ASP A 24 18.69 11.96 12.29
C ASP A 24 17.83 12.92 11.48
N ASP A 25 16.95 12.40 10.60
CA ASP A 25 16.07 13.21 9.76
C ASP A 25 15.15 14.11 10.59
N VAL A 26 14.67 13.63 11.75
CA VAL A 26 13.82 14.43 12.66
C VAL A 26 14.63 15.49 13.39
N VAL A 27 15.86 15.17 13.78
CA VAL A 27 16.77 16.11 14.44
C VAL A 27 17.12 17.27 13.50
N GLU A 28 17.48 16.93 12.26
CA GLU A 28 17.77 17.92 11.21
C GLU A 28 16.53 18.77 10.88
N TYR A 29 15.35 18.14 10.74
CA TYR A 29 14.12 18.87 10.47
C TYR A 29 13.82 19.90 11.56
N ALA A 30 13.90 19.50 12.83
CA ALA A 30 13.64 20.39 13.95
C ALA A 30 14.72 21.51 14.09
N ALA A 31 15.97 21.23 13.70
CA ALA A 31 17.03 22.23 13.70
C ALA A 31 16.87 23.27 12.59
N GLU A 32 16.46 22.85 11.39
CA GLU A 32 16.32 23.72 10.22
C GLU A 32 15.02 24.52 10.23
N GLN A 33 13.90 23.87 10.61
CA GLN A 33 12.55 24.43 10.51
C GLN A 33 11.70 24.08 11.75
N PRO A 34 12.07 24.55 12.96
CA PRO A 34 11.45 24.13 14.22
C PRO A 34 9.93 24.38 14.28
N ASP A 35 9.47 25.49 13.72
CA ASP A 35 8.08 25.93 13.79
C ASP A 35 7.22 25.41 12.64
N ARG A 36 7.82 24.72 11.66
CA ARG A 36 7.05 24.15 10.56
C ARG A 36 6.17 23.01 11.03
N VAL A 37 4.93 22.98 10.57
CA VAL A 37 3.97 21.90 10.86
C VAL A 37 4.44 20.64 10.13
N ALA A 38 4.94 19.68 10.89
CA ALA A 38 5.40 18.37 10.37
C ALA A 38 4.23 17.37 10.31
N PHE A 39 3.33 17.43 11.29
CA PHE A 39 2.18 16.55 11.36
C PHE A 39 0.91 17.30 11.71
N ARG A 40 -0.22 16.73 11.27
CA ARG A 40 -1.54 17.08 11.78
C ARG A 40 -2.15 15.87 12.44
N ARG A 41 -2.33 15.97 13.77
CA ARG A 41 -2.97 14.92 14.57
C ARG A 41 -4.48 15.06 14.49
N ARG A 42 -5.17 13.96 14.20
CA ARG A 42 -6.63 13.93 14.18
C ARG A 42 -7.17 14.16 15.60
N SER A 43 -8.11 15.08 15.72
CA SER A 43 -8.80 15.40 16.98
C SER A 43 -10.32 15.34 16.80
N PRO A 44 -11.10 15.02 17.86
CA PRO A 44 -12.55 15.14 17.81
C PRO A 44 -12.94 16.62 17.59
N GLY A 45 -13.80 16.89 16.63
CA GLY A 45 -14.39 18.21 16.38
C GLY A 45 -15.91 18.18 16.50
N ALA A 46 -16.55 19.32 16.75
CA ALA A 46 -18.02 19.42 16.87
C ALA A 46 -18.73 19.12 15.54
N ASP A 47 -18.12 19.51 14.41
CA ASP A 47 -18.70 19.39 13.06
C ASP A 47 -17.99 18.36 12.17
N GLY A 48 -17.23 17.42 12.76
CA GLY A 48 -16.44 16.41 12.05
C GLY A 48 -15.01 16.30 12.58
N PRO A 49 -14.12 15.56 11.88
CA PRO A 49 -12.74 15.42 12.30
C PRO A 49 -12.01 16.79 12.23
N GLY A 50 -11.47 17.21 13.38
CA GLY A 50 -10.56 18.33 13.47
C GLY A 50 -9.10 17.87 13.35
N TRP A 51 -8.19 18.85 13.20
CA TRP A 51 -6.75 18.61 13.11
C TRP A 51 -6.01 19.55 14.05
N SER A 52 -5.06 19.01 14.80
CA SER A 52 -4.15 19.77 15.66
C SER A 52 -2.75 19.72 15.06
N ASP A 53 -2.15 20.88 14.89
CA ASP A 53 -0.82 21.01 14.31
C ASP A 53 0.26 20.55 15.30
N VAL A 54 1.24 19.79 14.80
CA VAL A 54 2.44 19.35 15.52
C VAL A 54 3.64 19.86 14.74
N THR A 55 4.42 20.76 15.34
CA THR A 55 5.62 21.31 14.69
C THR A 55 6.78 20.32 14.72
N ALA A 56 7.80 20.54 13.90
CA ALA A 56 9.00 19.72 13.87
C ALA A 56 9.70 19.67 15.23
N ALA A 57 9.78 20.82 15.93
CA ALA A 57 10.35 20.89 17.28
C ALA A 57 9.51 20.11 18.31
N THR A 58 8.18 20.23 18.25
CA THR A 58 7.27 19.48 19.12
C THR A 58 7.41 17.98 18.88
N PHE A 59 7.43 17.54 17.62
CA PHE A 59 7.59 16.13 17.27
C PHE A 59 8.92 15.56 17.78
N LEU A 60 10.04 16.26 17.58
CA LEU A 60 11.34 15.84 18.12
C LEU A 60 11.31 15.73 19.65
N ALA A 61 10.67 16.67 20.34
CA ALA A 61 10.55 16.64 21.80
C ALA A 61 9.77 15.40 22.27
N GLU A 62 8.63 15.10 21.62
CA GLU A 62 7.84 13.90 21.92
C GLU A 62 8.62 12.62 21.62
N VAL A 63 9.34 12.53 20.47
CA VAL A 63 10.20 11.39 20.12
C VAL A 63 11.25 11.15 21.20
N ARG A 64 11.94 12.20 21.67
CA ARG A 64 12.97 12.08 22.72
C ARG A 64 12.38 11.61 24.04
N GLN A 65 11.21 12.10 24.43
CA GLN A 65 10.54 11.68 25.67
C GLN A 65 10.21 10.19 25.65
N VAL A 66 9.61 9.70 24.57
CA VAL A 66 9.26 8.29 24.41
C VAL A 66 10.51 7.41 24.29
N ALA A 67 11.54 7.86 23.58
CA ALA A 67 12.80 7.14 23.43
C ALA A 67 13.55 6.97 24.78
N ARG A 68 13.54 8.01 25.63
CA ARG A 68 14.05 7.89 27.02
C ARG A 68 13.32 6.80 27.80
N GLY A 69 12.00 6.70 27.63
CA GLY A 69 11.20 5.65 28.25
C GLY A 69 11.63 4.25 27.84
N LEU A 70 11.85 4.04 26.54
CA LEU A 70 12.39 2.76 26.03
C LEU A 70 13.77 2.44 26.62
N VAL A 71 14.66 3.44 26.70
CA VAL A 71 16.00 3.28 27.32
C VAL A 71 15.89 2.97 28.80
N ALA A 72 14.99 3.62 29.55
CA ALA A 72 14.73 3.36 30.97
C ALA A 72 14.14 1.97 31.20
N ALA A 73 13.29 1.49 30.29
CA ALA A 73 12.77 0.13 30.29
C ALA A 73 13.82 -0.96 30.00
N GLY A 74 15.06 -0.57 29.72
CA GLY A 74 16.15 -1.52 29.46
C GLY A 74 16.31 -1.93 28.01
N VAL A 75 15.58 -1.33 27.06
CA VAL A 75 15.78 -1.55 25.61
C VAL A 75 17.19 -1.13 25.22
N ARG A 76 17.91 -2.00 24.54
CA ARG A 76 19.32 -1.83 24.13
C ARG A 76 19.42 -1.56 22.63
N PRO A 77 20.54 -1.02 22.12
CA PRO A 77 20.79 -0.95 20.68
C PRO A 77 20.68 -2.32 20.03
N GLY A 78 19.96 -2.38 18.91
CA GLY A 78 19.70 -3.62 18.19
C GLY A 78 18.58 -4.49 18.75
N ASP A 79 18.01 -4.18 19.91
CA ASP A 79 16.84 -4.89 20.44
C ASP A 79 15.60 -4.63 19.54
N ARG A 80 14.74 -5.66 19.42
CA ARG A 80 13.52 -5.58 18.60
C ARG A 80 12.34 -5.15 19.44
N VAL A 81 11.61 -4.13 18.96
CA VAL A 81 10.39 -3.61 19.58
C VAL A 81 9.24 -3.80 18.60
N ALA A 82 8.27 -4.63 18.98
CA ALA A 82 7.08 -4.85 18.16
C ALA A 82 6.10 -3.68 18.29
N LEU A 83 5.48 -3.28 17.15
CA LEU A 83 4.51 -2.21 17.10
C LEU A 83 3.26 -2.68 16.34
N MET A 84 2.11 -2.80 17.06
CA MET A 84 0.87 -3.35 16.55
C MET A 84 -0.29 -2.36 16.74
N SER A 85 -0.56 -1.55 15.74
CA SER A 85 -1.58 -0.51 15.77
C SER A 85 -2.08 -0.22 14.36
N ARG A 86 -3.30 0.32 14.26
CA ARG A 86 -3.80 0.94 13.05
C ARG A 86 -3.01 2.21 12.73
N THR A 87 -3.28 2.79 11.56
CA THR A 87 -2.64 4.02 11.09
C THR A 87 -3.03 5.21 11.95
N ARG A 88 -2.05 5.77 12.70
CA ARG A 88 -2.24 6.90 13.59
C ARG A 88 -0.91 7.62 13.87
N TYR A 89 -0.98 8.85 14.38
CA TYR A 89 0.18 9.68 14.69
C TYR A 89 1.17 8.99 15.64
N GLU A 90 0.65 8.35 16.69
CA GLU A 90 1.46 7.69 17.72
C GLU A 90 2.26 6.51 17.14
N TRP A 91 1.82 5.91 16.05
CA TRP A 91 2.59 4.92 15.31
C TRP A 91 3.89 5.52 14.78
N THR A 92 3.79 6.67 14.10
CA THR A 92 4.97 7.40 13.58
C THR A 92 5.87 7.87 14.72
N LEU A 93 5.30 8.40 15.79
CA LEU A 93 6.03 8.81 16.99
C LEU A 93 6.88 7.67 17.58
N LEU A 94 6.26 6.50 17.76
CA LEU A 94 6.92 5.31 18.30
C LEU A 94 8.00 4.77 17.37
N ASP A 95 7.79 4.76 16.07
CA ASP A 95 8.76 4.28 15.09
C ASP A 95 10.07 5.10 15.17
N TYR A 96 9.95 6.45 15.20
CA TYR A 96 11.09 7.32 15.37
C TYR A 96 11.72 7.23 16.77
N ALA A 97 10.91 7.00 17.83
CA ALA A 97 11.42 6.81 19.19
C ALA A 97 12.23 5.51 19.33
N ILE A 98 11.80 4.43 18.66
CA ILE A 98 12.51 3.15 18.60
C ILE A 98 13.89 3.36 17.96
N TRP A 99 13.97 4.03 16.80
CA TRP A 99 15.26 4.32 16.16
C TRP A 99 16.12 5.30 16.97
N HIS A 100 15.51 6.27 17.64
CA HIS A 100 16.24 7.22 18.48
C HIS A 100 16.85 6.54 19.71
N ALA A 101 16.22 5.47 20.22
CA ALA A 101 16.78 4.61 21.26
C ALA A 101 17.85 3.63 20.74
N GLY A 102 18.10 3.57 19.43
CA GLY A 102 19.01 2.64 18.77
C GLY A 102 18.43 1.23 18.56
N ALA A 103 17.12 1.08 18.71
CA ALA A 103 16.42 -0.21 18.59
C ALA A 103 15.86 -0.45 17.18
N VAL A 104 15.40 -1.67 16.92
CA VAL A 104 14.86 -2.17 15.65
C VAL A 104 13.35 -2.28 15.72
N GLY A 105 12.63 -1.64 14.81
CA GLY A 105 11.19 -1.73 14.73
C GLY A 105 10.71 -3.05 14.10
N VAL A 106 9.75 -3.73 14.73
CA VAL A 106 9.06 -4.90 14.17
C VAL A 106 7.58 -4.56 14.00
N PRO A 107 7.19 -4.08 12.81
CA PRO A 107 5.80 -3.73 12.55
C PRO A 107 4.92 -4.97 12.43
N VAL A 108 3.78 -4.96 13.14
CA VAL A 108 2.80 -6.03 13.12
C VAL A 108 1.43 -5.47 12.72
N TYR A 109 0.74 -6.14 11.83
CA TYR A 109 -0.62 -5.77 11.47
C TYR A 109 -1.58 -5.93 12.66
N ALA A 110 -2.42 -4.94 12.92
CA ALA A 110 -3.43 -5.00 13.99
C ALA A 110 -4.40 -6.18 13.85
N THR A 111 -4.54 -6.71 12.65
CA THR A 111 -5.40 -7.85 12.31
C THR A 111 -4.68 -9.20 12.31
N ALA A 112 -3.36 -9.23 12.59
CA ALA A 112 -2.60 -10.49 12.60
C ALA A 112 -3.25 -11.54 13.53
N PRO A 113 -3.52 -12.78 13.08
CA PRO A 113 -4.04 -13.83 13.92
C PRO A 113 -3.02 -14.22 15.03
N VAL A 114 -3.51 -14.80 16.12
CA VAL A 114 -2.70 -15.13 17.31
C VAL A 114 -1.49 -16.00 16.96
N ASP A 115 -1.65 -17.01 16.11
CA ASP A 115 -0.54 -17.89 15.71
C ASP A 115 0.53 -17.15 14.89
N GLN A 116 0.12 -16.25 14.02
CA GLN A 116 1.06 -15.40 13.25
C GLN A 116 1.75 -14.40 14.18
N LEU A 117 1.03 -13.83 15.13
CA LEU A 117 1.57 -12.92 16.14
C LEU A 117 2.62 -13.63 17.01
N ARG A 118 2.31 -14.85 17.50
CA ARG A 118 3.26 -15.70 18.21
C ARG A 118 4.54 -15.89 17.44
N TRP A 119 4.42 -16.32 16.18
CA TRP A 119 5.55 -16.53 15.30
C TRP A 119 6.42 -15.28 15.16
N ILE A 120 5.81 -14.13 14.86
CA ILE A 120 6.54 -12.87 14.66
C ILE A 120 7.31 -12.46 15.93
N LEU A 121 6.68 -12.56 17.09
CA LEU A 121 7.27 -12.15 18.38
C LEU A 121 8.41 -13.08 18.81
N GLU A 122 8.27 -14.38 18.56
CA GLU A 122 9.29 -15.40 18.87
C GLU A 122 10.46 -15.32 17.89
N ASP A 123 10.18 -15.34 16.58
CA ASP A 123 11.20 -15.33 15.53
C ASP A 123 12.03 -14.03 15.54
N SER A 124 11.40 -12.87 15.77
CA SER A 124 12.11 -11.60 15.91
C SER A 124 12.84 -11.47 17.24
N ASP A 125 12.58 -12.33 18.22
CA ASP A 125 13.03 -12.19 19.62
C ASP A 125 12.75 -10.78 20.16
N ALA A 126 11.51 -10.28 19.99
CA ALA A 126 11.10 -8.97 20.43
C ALA A 126 11.19 -8.87 21.96
N VAL A 127 11.84 -7.82 22.47
CA VAL A 127 11.99 -7.57 23.92
C VAL A 127 10.87 -6.72 24.50
N ALA A 128 10.16 -6.00 23.63
CA ALA A 128 9.06 -5.12 23.98
C ALA A 128 8.00 -5.11 22.87
N ALA A 129 6.76 -4.82 23.26
CA ALA A 129 5.66 -4.61 22.33
C ALA A 129 4.83 -3.39 22.75
N VAL A 130 4.43 -2.59 21.76
CA VAL A 130 3.46 -1.52 21.93
C VAL A 130 2.25 -1.85 21.05
N VAL A 131 1.07 -1.88 21.65
CA VAL A 131 -0.18 -2.23 20.96
C VAL A 131 -1.20 -1.10 21.08
N GLU A 132 -2.15 -1.01 20.14
CA GLU A 132 -3.13 0.09 20.14
C GLU A 132 -4.13 -0.02 21.29
N THR A 133 -4.75 -1.17 21.48
CA THR A 133 -5.88 -1.35 22.41
C THR A 133 -5.66 -2.46 23.42
N PRO A 134 -6.38 -2.46 24.57
CA PRO A 134 -6.35 -3.57 25.51
C PRO A 134 -6.69 -4.93 24.88
N ALA A 135 -7.59 -4.96 23.89
CA ALA A 135 -7.93 -6.17 23.15
C ALA A 135 -6.72 -6.74 22.37
N LEU A 136 -5.91 -5.88 21.73
CA LEU A 136 -4.67 -6.29 21.09
C LEU A 136 -3.63 -6.74 22.12
N GLY A 137 -3.58 -6.10 23.29
CA GLY A 137 -2.75 -6.56 24.40
C GLY A 137 -3.13 -7.96 24.90
N ALA A 138 -4.42 -8.25 24.99
CA ALA A 138 -4.91 -9.60 25.33
C ALA A 138 -4.47 -10.64 24.27
N ARG A 139 -4.50 -10.30 22.97
CA ARG A 139 -4.03 -11.18 21.89
C ARG A 139 -2.52 -11.45 21.97
N VAL A 140 -1.71 -10.44 22.36
CA VAL A 140 -0.27 -10.64 22.61
C VAL A 140 -0.07 -11.63 23.76
N ARG A 141 -0.80 -11.53 24.87
CA ARG A 141 -0.71 -12.49 25.98
C ARG A 141 -1.20 -13.89 25.56
N GLU A 142 -2.31 -13.98 24.81
CA GLU A 142 -2.83 -15.24 24.26
C GLU A 142 -1.81 -15.92 23.32
N SER A 143 -0.95 -15.18 22.64
CA SER A 143 0.11 -15.74 21.83
C SER A 143 1.17 -16.50 22.64
N GLY A 144 1.13 -16.43 23.97
CA GLY A 144 2.11 -17.04 24.85
C GLY A 144 3.39 -16.23 25.01
N TRP A 145 3.41 -14.98 24.53
CA TRP A 145 4.55 -14.10 24.69
C TRP A 145 4.73 -13.78 26.19
N PRO A 146 5.93 -14.00 26.76
CA PRO A 146 6.10 -14.04 28.21
C PRO A 146 5.89 -12.68 28.87
N ASP A 147 5.08 -12.69 29.94
CA ASP A 147 4.96 -11.58 30.87
C ASP A 147 6.13 -11.60 31.89
N GLY A 148 6.62 -10.45 32.26
CA GLY A 148 7.51 -10.25 33.40
C GLY A 148 8.96 -9.89 33.09
N GLU A 149 9.56 -10.45 32.06
CA GLU A 149 10.88 -10.05 31.56
C GLU A 149 10.82 -9.15 30.31
N ARG A 150 9.64 -9.01 29.70
CA ARG A 150 9.37 -8.27 28.49
C ARG A 150 8.25 -7.25 28.73
N HIS A 151 8.35 -6.09 28.06
CA HIS A 151 7.44 -4.98 28.28
C HIS A 151 6.30 -4.97 27.26
N LEU A 152 5.05 -4.86 27.74
CA LEU A 152 3.86 -4.66 26.92
C LEU A 152 3.18 -3.35 27.31
N TRP A 153 3.11 -2.40 26.38
CA TRP A 153 2.39 -1.13 26.56
C TRP A 153 1.18 -1.06 25.63
N VAL A 154 0.11 -0.44 26.13
CA VAL A 154 -1.14 -0.21 25.41
C VAL A 154 -1.30 1.29 25.16
N LEU A 155 -1.54 1.71 23.90
CA LEU A 155 -1.71 3.12 23.53
C LEU A 155 -2.98 3.73 24.11
N ASP A 156 -4.12 3.06 23.88
CA ASP A 156 -5.44 3.50 24.33
C ASP A 156 -5.83 2.70 25.59
N ASP A 157 -5.04 2.83 26.65
CA ASP A 157 -5.31 2.19 27.93
C ASP A 157 -6.36 2.99 28.70
N ALA A 158 -7.56 2.43 28.84
CA ALA A 158 -8.67 3.08 29.56
C ALA A 158 -8.46 3.11 31.08
N ASP A 159 -7.66 2.18 31.62
CA ASP A 159 -7.39 2.00 33.05
C ASP A 159 -6.04 2.60 33.48
N GLY A 160 -5.28 3.17 32.51
CA GLY A 160 -3.94 3.69 32.75
C GLY A 160 -3.58 4.91 31.88
N PRO A 161 -2.32 5.37 32.02
CA PRO A 161 -1.87 6.60 31.35
C PRO A 161 -1.66 6.45 29.83
N GLY A 162 -1.82 5.25 29.26
CA GLY A 162 -1.47 4.94 27.90
C GLY A 162 0.05 4.87 27.64
N ALA A 163 0.45 4.15 26.58
CA ALA A 163 1.87 3.84 26.30
C ALA A 163 2.76 5.08 26.22
N VAL A 164 2.33 6.13 25.50
CA VAL A 164 3.15 7.35 25.32
C VAL A 164 3.40 8.05 26.64
N ALA A 165 2.37 8.23 27.46
CA ALA A 165 2.52 8.88 28.76
C ALA A 165 3.31 8.02 29.75
N ALA A 166 3.08 6.70 29.76
CA ALA A 166 3.83 5.76 30.60
C ALA A 166 5.33 5.75 30.28
N LEU A 167 5.69 5.69 29.00
CA LEU A 167 7.07 5.77 28.56
C LEU A 167 7.70 7.13 28.86
N THR A 168 6.96 8.23 28.66
CA THR A 168 7.44 9.58 29.02
C THR A 168 7.77 9.69 30.52
N GLU A 169 6.89 9.18 31.37
CA GLU A 169 7.11 9.17 32.82
C GLU A 169 8.32 8.32 33.22
N LEU A 170 8.40 7.10 32.66
CA LEU A 170 9.50 6.16 32.92
C LEU A 170 10.87 6.75 32.52
N GLY A 171 10.88 7.55 31.44
CA GLY A 171 12.10 8.12 30.87
C GLY A 171 12.63 9.37 31.58
N ARG A 172 11.99 9.91 32.63
CA ARG A 172 12.35 11.21 33.24
C ARG A 172 13.78 11.29 33.76
N GLU A 173 14.32 10.19 34.26
CA GLU A 173 15.67 10.13 34.84
C GLU A 173 16.78 9.87 33.76
N VAL A 174 16.40 9.63 32.51
CA VAL A 174 17.37 9.41 31.42
C VAL A 174 17.81 10.77 30.90
N ASP A 175 19.11 11.08 31.04
CA ASP A 175 19.69 12.33 30.57
C ASP A 175 19.82 12.39 29.03
N ASP A 176 19.92 13.61 28.52
CA ASP A 176 20.03 13.87 27.09
C ASP A 176 21.31 13.28 26.48
N GLU A 177 22.41 13.30 27.22
CA GLU A 177 23.70 12.78 26.72
C GLU A 177 23.64 11.26 26.52
N ARG A 178 23.01 10.54 27.44
CA ARG A 178 22.80 9.08 27.29
C ARG A 178 21.94 8.76 26.08
N LEU A 179 20.84 9.53 25.89
CA LEU A 179 19.96 9.34 24.74
C LEU A 179 20.68 9.67 23.43
N GLU A 180 21.42 10.77 23.38
CA GLU A 180 22.14 11.20 22.19
C GLU A 180 23.26 10.19 21.81
N ARG A 181 23.96 9.63 22.79
CA ARG A 181 24.93 8.53 22.54
C ARG A 181 24.26 7.32 21.88
N ARG A 182 23.00 6.98 22.28
CA ARG A 182 22.25 5.90 21.66
C ARG A 182 21.95 6.20 20.18
N ARG A 183 21.39 7.37 19.89
CA ARG A 183 21.06 7.80 18.55
C ARG A 183 22.31 7.82 17.64
N THR A 184 23.37 8.46 18.08
CA THR A 184 24.60 8.66 17.29
C THR A 184 25.44 7.38 17.15
N SER A 185 25.18 6.34 17.95
CA SER A 185 25.84 5.04 17.78
C SER A 185 25.28 4.23 16.59
N VAL A 186 24.11 4.57 16.09
CA VAL A 186 23.46 3.89 14.96
C VAL A 186 24.19 4.24 13.65
N GLN A 187 24.57 3.22 12.91
CA GLN A 187 25.16 3.36 11.59
C GLN A 187 24.14 3.10 10.48
N ALA A 188 24.39 3.62 9.29
CA ALA A 188 23.49 3.42 8.15
C ALA A 188 23.27 1.94 7.80
N GLU A 189 24.28 1.10 7.98
CA GLU A 189 24.18 -0.34 7.68
C GLU A 189 23.54 -1.15 8.83
N ASP A 190 23.22 -0.54 9.98
CA ASP A 190 22.49 -1.22 11.04
C ASP A 190 21.05 -1.50 10.62
N VAL A 191 20.44 -2.51 11.25
CA VAL A 191 19.06 -2.90 10.97
C VAL A 191 18.11 -1.84 11.50
N ALA A 192 17.31 -1.27 10.61
CA ALA A 192 16.25 -0.32 10.99
C ALA A 192 14.94 -1.04 11.36
N THR A 193 14.63 -2.12 10.64
CA THR A 193 13.35 -2.82 10.82
C THR A 193 13.41 -4.24 10.25
N ILE A 194 12.56 -5.11 10.81
CA ILE A 194 12.27 -6.45 10.27
C ILE A 194 10.79 -6.49 9.93
N ILE A 195 10.46 -6.50 8.63
CA ILE A 195 9.07 -6.49 8.15
C ILE A 195 8.69 -7.90 7.72
N TYR A 196 7.70 -8.48 8.40
CA TYR A 196 7.23 -9.83 8.09
C TYR A 196 6.28 -9.83 6.89
N THR A 197 6.67 -10.53 5.83
CA THR A 197 5.89 -10.67 4.60
C THR A 197 5.19 -12.02 4.55
N SER A 198 3.92 -12.02 4.15
CA SER A 198 3.17 -13.26 3.91
C SER A 198 3.65 -13.91 2.62
N GLY A 199 4.61 -14.82 2.73
CA GLY A 199 5.03 -15.67 1.61
C GLY A 199 4.04 -16.81 1.34
N THR A 200 4.39 -17.66 0.36
CA THR A 200 3.67 -18.93 0.07
C THR A 200 3.98 -20.05 1.08
N THR A 201 4.82 -19.76 2.08
CA THR A 201 5.21 -20.67 3.17
C THR A 201 4.20 -20.59 4.32
N ALA A 202 4.23 -21.59 5.21
CA ALA A 202 3.33 -21.68 6.37
C ALA A 202 3.46 -20.47 7.32
N HIS A 203 4.66 -19.91 7.42
CA HIS A 203 4.96 -18.76 8.26
C HIS A 203 5.50 -17.57 7.44
N PRO A 204 5.19 -16.32 7.85
CA PRO A 204 5.75 -15.14 7.20
C PRO A 204 7.26 -15.04 7.45
N LYS A 205 7.99 -14.46 6.48
CA LYS A 205 9.43 -14.25 6.53
C LYS A 205 9.76 -12.82 6.94
N GLY A 206 10.71 -12.64 7.84
CA GLY A 206 11.19 -11.34 8.29
C GLY A 206 12.16 -10.73 7.27
N CYS A 207 11.74 -9.74 6.50
CA CYS A 207 12.59 -8.99 5.59
C CYS A 207 13.43 -7.96 6.38
N VAL A 208 14.74 -8.09 6.35
CA VAL A 208 15.68 -7.20 7.07
C VAL A 208 16.02 -6.00 6.22
N LEU A 209 15.60 -4.82 6.67
CA LEU A 209 15.90 -3.55 6.04
C LEU A 209 16.81 -2.69 6.94
N THR A 210 17.89 -2.17 6.38
CA THR A 210 18.83 -1.28 7.06
C THR A 210 18.41 0.18 6.93
N HIS A 211 18.97 1.06 7.76
CA HIS A 211 18.79 2.50 7.58
C HIS A 211 19.30 2.96 6.21
N ALA A 212 20.40 2.36 5.71
CA ALA A 212 20.96 2.65 4.39
C ALA A 212 19.98 2.30 3.24
N ASN A 213 19.26 1.17 3.34
CA ASN A 213 18.24 0.81 2.33
C ASN A 213 17.20 1.92 2.18
N PHE A 214 16.70 2.46 3.30
CA PHE A 214 15.75 3.57 3.30
C PHE A 214 16.38 4.87 2.78
N HIS A 215 17.56 5.28 3.26
CA HIS A 215 18.20 6.51 2.80
C HIS A 215 18.40 6.52 1.28
N ARG A 216 18.92 5.42 0.73
CA ARG A 216 19.21 5.28 -0.72
C ARG A 216 17.93 5.20 -1.55
N GLY A 217 16.94 4.39 -1.12
CA GLY A 217 15.64 4.27 -1.81
C GLY A 217 14.84 5.57 -1.78
N LEU A 218 14.79 6.24 -0.63
CA LEU A 218 14.11 7.54 -0.49
C LEU A 218 14.79 8.64 -1.29
N GLY A 219 16.13 8.73 -1.24
CA GLY A 219 16.86 9.73 -2.00
C GLY A 219 16.54 9.67 -3.49
N ALA A 220 16.56 8.47 -4.07
CA ALA A 220 16.19 8.25 -5.47
C ALA A 220 14.72 8.61 -5.77
N THR A 221 13.80 8.20 -4.89
CA THR A 221 12.35 8.46 -5.05
C THR A 221 12.02 9.94 -4.96
N LEU A 222 12.59 10.65 -3.97
CA LEU A 222 12.32 12.08 -3.78
C LEU A 222 12.91 12.94 -4.89
N ALA A 223 14.07 12.54 -5.45
CA ALA A 223 14.67 13.23 -6.59
C ALA A 223 13.78 13.17 -7.83
N GLU A 224 13.16 12.01 -8.11
CA GLU A 224 12.29 11.83 -9.27
C GLU A 224 10.90 12.44 -9.07
N LEU A 225 10.34 12.36 -7.86
CA LEU A 225 8.99 12.87 -7.55
C LEU A 225 9.01 14.30 -6.97
N HIS A 226 10.04 15.09 -7.24
CA HIS A 226 10.21 16.43 -6.67
C HIS A 226 9.01 17.37 -6.88
N GLU A 227 8.26 17.22 -7.98
CA GLU A 227 7.06 18.01 -8.26
C GLU A 227 5.95 17.84 -7.22
N LEU A 228 5.88 16.67 -6.53
CA LEU A 228 4.90 16.41 -5.49
C LEU A 228 5.16 17.26 -4.24
N PHE A 229 6.42 17.66 -4.05
CA PHE A 229 6.92 18.34 -2.86
C PHE A 229 7.25 19.82 -3.10
N ALA A 230 7.03 20.32 -4.33
CA ALA A 230 7.41 21.67 -4.75
C ALA A 230 6.62 22.79 -4.05
N ASP A 231 5.43 22.50 -3.52
CA ASP A 231 4.64 23.49 -2.81
C ASP A 231 5.16 23.68 -1.37
N GLU A 232 5.26 24.92 -0.90
CA GLU A 232 5.67 25.19 0.49
C GLU A 232 4.75 24.54 1.51
N ASP A 233 3.47 24.38 1.20
CA ASP A 233 2.45 23.74 2.04
C ASP A 233 2.09 22.32 1.56
N ALA A 234 3.05 21.64 0.93
CA ALA A 234 2.89 20.24 0.52
C ALA A 234 2.41 19.38 1.69
N SER A 235 1.37 18.59 1.44
CA SER A 235 0.74 17.77 2.49
C SER A 235 0.12 16.50 1.93
N THR A 236 0.15 15.44 2.73
CA THR A 236 -0.47 14.16 2.38
C THR A 236 -1.16 13.52 3.57
N LEU A 237 -2.16 12.68 3.29
CA LEU A 237 -2.93 11.94 4.30
C LEU A 237 -2.63 10.46 4.19
N MET A 238 -2.04 9.88 5.24
CA MET A 238 -1.73 8.46 5.34
C MET A 238 -2.97 7.64 5.64
N VAL A 239 -3.34 6.75 4.74
CA VAL A 239 -4.43 5.78 4.89
C VAL A 239 -3.94 4.34 4.86
N LEU A 240 -2.70 4.13 4.42
CA LEU A 240 -2.11 2.80 4.32
C LEU A 240 -1.77 2.22 5.71
N PRO A 241 -1.88 0.90 5.90
CA PRO A 241 -1.41 0.26 7.12
C PRO A 241 0.08 0.54 7.37
N MET A 242 0.41 1.10 8.53
CA MET A 242 1.78 1.48 8.88
C MET A 242 2.72 0.27 9.03
N ALA A 243 2.19 -0.93 9.21
CA ALA A 243 2.97 -2.17 9.20
C ALA A 243 3.51 -2.54 7.79
N HIS A 244 3.00 -1.91 6.74
CA HIS A 244 3.43 -2.16 5.37
C HIS A 244 4.60 -1.22 4.98
N VAL A 245 5.61 -1.76 4.26
CA VAL A 245 6.80 -0.99 3.84
C VAL A 245 6.45 0.28 3.06
N PHE A 246 5.41 0.26 2.23
CA PHE A 246 5.00 1.42 1.44
C PHE A 246 4.56 2.59 2.35
N ALA A 247 3.76 2.34 3.37
CA ALA A 247 3.38 3.38 4.34
C ALA A 247 4.59 3.96 5.07
N ARG A 248 5.56 3.12 5.44
CA ARG A 248 6.79 3.57 6.11
C ARG A 248 7.66 4.44 5.21
N VAL A 249 7.81 4.09 3.94
CA VAL A 249 8.52 4.93 2.96
C VAL A 249 7.83 6.29 2.79
N VAL A 250 6.49 6.32 2.77
CA VAL A 250 5.72 7.58 2.73
C VAL A 250 5.95 8.42 3.98
N GLN A 251 5.90 7.80 5.17
CA GLN A 251 6.18 8.46 6.45
C GLN A 251 7.58 9.09 6.47
N LEU A 252 8.59 8.32 6.11
CA LEU A 252 9.98 8.78 6.08
C LEU A 252 10.19 9.86 5.01
N GLY A 253 9.61 9.67 3.83
CA GLY A 253 9.64 10.63 2.73
C GLY A 253 9.00 11.96 3.11
N ALA A 254 7.87 11.94 3.85
CA ALA A 254 7.20 13.15 4.33
C ALA A 254 8.10 13.95 5.29
N VAL A 255 8.74 13.28 6.25
CA VAL A 255 9.68 13.94 7.18
C VAL A 255 10.87 14.51 6.41
N LYS A 256 11.47 13.73 5.51
CA LYS A 256 12.65 14.13 4.75
C LYS A 256 12.39 15.27 3.77
N ALA A 257 11.25 15.25 3.09
CA ALA A 257 10.83 16.29 2.17
C ALA A 257 10.11 17.48 2.83
N ARG A 258 10.01 17.52 4.18
CA ARG A 258 9.33 18.59 4.94
C ARG A 258 7.84 18.74 4.57
N VAL A 259 7.18 17.63 4.25
CA VAL A 259 5.75 17.54 3.91
C VAL A 259 4.92 17.35 5.17
N THR A 260 3.82 18.08 5.31
CA THR A 260 2.88 17.88 6.41
C THR A 260 2.13 16.56 6.25
N LEU A 261 2.25 15.67 7.23
CA LEU A 261 1.62 14.34 7.23
C LEU A 261 0.45 14.27 8.21
N GLY A 262 -0.73 13.86 7.72
CA GLY A 262 -1.86 13.44 8.54
C GLY A 262 -2.03 11.93 8.50
N HIS A 263 -2.78 11.39 9.47
CA HIS A 263 -3.09 9.96 9.55
C HIS A 263 -4.59 9.74 9.67
N THR A 264 -5.13 8.78 8.91
CA THR A 264 -6.51 8.30 9.02
C THR A 264 -6.50 6.80 9.29
N PRO A 265 -7.20 6.34 10.35
CA PRO A 265 -7.14 4.95 10.78
C PRO A 265 -7.98 4.00 9.92
N ASP A 266 -8.91 4.53 9.13
CA ASP A 266 -9.92 3.73 8.43
C ASP A 266 -10.26 4.33 7.06
N VAL A 267 -10.28 3.50 6.02
CA VAL A 267 -10.69 3.90 4.68
C VAL A 267 -12.13 4.42 4.64
N ARG A 268 -13.00 3.97 5.56
CA ARG A 268 -14.40 4.44 5.66
C ARG A 268 -14.50 5.90 6.08
N THR A 269 -13.56 6.41 6.89
CA THR A 269 -13.54 7.82 7.30
C THR A 269 -12.79 8.71 6.31
N LEU A 270 -12.08 8.11 5.35
CA LEU A 270 -11.22 8.81 4.40
C LEU A 270 -11.91 9.99 3.67
N PRO A 271 -13.16 9.88 3.15
CA PRO A 271 -13.80 11.01 2.48
C PRO A 271 -13.98 12.24 3.39
N ALA A 272 -14.39 12.04 4.64
CA ALA A 272 -14.56 13.13 5.62
C ALA A 272 -13.20 13.73 6.03
N ASP A 273 -12.18 12.88 6.20
CA ASP A 273 -10.83 13.30 6.52
C ASP A 273 -10.19 14.08 5.35
N LEU A 274 -10.40 13.67 4.10
CA LEU A 274 -9.94 14.38 2.90
C LEU A 274 -10.57 15.77 2.78
N ALA A 275 -11.87 15.89 3.05
CA ALA A 275 -12.59 17.16 2.97
C ALA A 275 -12.05 18.21 3.95
N THR A 276 -11.56 17.80 5.13
CA THR A 276 -11.05 18.68 6.18
C THR A 276 -9.54 18.86 6.14
N PHE A 277 -8.77 17.80 5.80
CA PHE A 277 -7.30 17.86 5.71
C PHE A 277 -6.81 18.56 4.43
N ARG A 278 -7.46 18.31 3.28
CA ARG A 278 -7.18 18.90 1.96
C ARG A 278 -5.73 18.69 1.49
N PRO A 279 -5.30 17.44 1.28
CA PRO A 279 -3.93 17.14 0.88
C PRO A 279 -3.60 17.66 -0.53
N THR A 280 -2.31 17.92 -0.79
CA THR A 280 -1.82 18.32 -2.12
C THR A 280 -1.53 17.13 -3.01
N PHE A 281 -1.25 15.96 -2.41
CA PHE A 281 -1.12 14.68 -3.10
C PHE A 281 -1.55 13.54 -2.17
N LEU A 282 -1.83 12.37 -2.75
CA LEU A 282 -2.24 11.18 -2.01
C LEU A 282 -1.38 9.98 -2.41
N LEU A 283 -1.23 9.05 -1.47
CA LEU A 283 -0.61 7.76 -1.75
C LEU A 283 -1.55 6.66 -1.26
N GLY A 284 -1.70 5.61 -2.09
CA GLY A 284 -2.61 4.53 -1.74
C GLY A 284 -2.44 3.31 -2.64
N VAL A 285 -3.19 2.27 -2.31
CA VAL A 285 -3.37 1.12 -3.20
C VAL A 285 -4.54 1.39 -4.15
N PRO A 286 -4.61 0.77 -5.34
CA PRO A 286 -5.67 1.00 -6.33
C PRO A 286 -7.08 0.95 -5.74
N ARG A 287 -7.32 0.02 -4.84
CA ARG A 287 -8.61 -0.19 -4.16
C ARG A 287 -9.16 1.04 -3.42
N VAL A 288 -8.29 1.87 -2.89
CA VAL A 288 -8.68 3.12 -2.21
C VAL A 288 -9.31 4.08 -3.23
N PHE A 289 -8.71 4.19 -4.41
CA PHE A 289 -9.16 5.09 -5.47
C PHE A 289 -10.40 4.57 -6.19
N GLU A 290 -10.50 3.25 -6.40
CA GLU A 290 -11.72 2.58 -6.89
C GLU A 290 -12.93 2.90 -5.99
N ARG A 291 -12.78 2.74 -4.68
CA ARG A 291 -13.84 3.06 -3.70
C ARG A 291 -14.26 4.54 -3.73
N LEU A 292 -13.31 5.45 -3.87
CA LEU A 292 -13.62 6.88 -3.98
C LEU A 292 -14.44 7.19 -5.25
N VAL A 293 -14.09 6.57 -6.39
CA VAL A 293 -14.84 6.74 -7.64
C VAL A 293 -16.23 6.10 -7.54
N ASN A 294 -16.32 4.90 -6.97
CA ASN A 294 -17.59 4.21 -6.78
C ASN A 294 -18.53 5.01 -5.87
N ALA A 295 -18.03 5.55 -4.76
CA ALA A 295 -18.82 6.42 -3.88
C ALA A 295 -19.34 7.67 -4.61
N ALA A 296 -18.49 8.31 -5.44
CA ALA A 296 -18.90 9.44 -6.27
C ALA A 296 -19.98 9.07 -7.30
N SER A 297 -19.85 7.90 -7.93
CA SER A 297 -20.83 7.37 -8.89
C SER A 297 -22.18 7.11 -8.22
N GLN A 298 -22.19 6.48 -7.05
CA GLN A 298 -23.40 6.18 -6.28
C GLN A 298 -24.09 7.46 -5.81
N GLN A 299 -23.35 8.44 -5.33
CA GLN A 299 -23.91 9.73 -4.97
C GLN A 299 -24.55 10.41 -6.18
N ALA A 300 -23.88 10.40 -7.34
CA ALA A 300 -24.46 10.94 -8.58
C ALA A 300 -25.73 10.20 -9.00
N ALA A 301 -25.77 8.88 -8.85
CA ALA A 301 -26.96 8.06 -9.14
C ALA A 301 -28.13 8.38 -8.21
N SER A 302 -27.88 8.52 -6.90
CA SER A 302 -28.91 8.89 -5.91
C SER A 302 -29.51 10.29 -6.17
N GLU A 303 -28.71 11.19 -6.77
CA GLU A 303 -29.15 12.53 -7.22
C GLU A 303 -29.83 12.52 -8.61
N GLY A 304 -30.04 11.35 -9.23
CA GLY A 304 -30.61 11.21 -10.58
C GLY A 304 -29.64 11.62 -11.70
N ARG A 305 -28.34 11.71 -11.43
CA ARG A 305 -27.29 12.15 -12.36
C ARG A 305 -26.35 11.02 -12.82
N GLY A 306 -26.68 9.75 -12.55
CA GLY A 306 -25.82 8.61 -12.85
C GLY A 306 -25.38 8.57 -14.32
N ARG A 307 -26.33 8.73 -15.29
CA ARG A 307 -26.00 8.77 -16.72
C ARG A 307 -25.05 9.91 -17.11
N LEU A 308 -25.13 11.05 -16.41
CA LEU A 308 -24.21 12.16 -16.64
C LEU A 308 -22.81 11.81 -16.12
N PHE A 309 -22.73 11.15 -14.97
CA PHE A 309 -21.47 10.68 -14.39
C PHE A 309 -20.79 9.66 -15.32
N ASP A 310 -21.53 8.68 -15.84
CA ASP A 310 -21.01 7.67 -16.79
C ASP A 310 -20.48 8.33 -18.07
N ALA A 311 -21.25 9.26 -18.63
CA ALA A 311 -20.85 9.99 -19.84
C ALA A 311 -19.60 10.88 -19.60
N ALA A 312 -19.47 11.43 -18.40
CA ALA A 312 -18.31 12.21 -18.00
C ALA A 312 -17.07 11.31 -17.79
N THR A 313 -17.23 10.17 -17.15
CA THR A 313 -16.19 9.14 -16.96
C THR A 313 -15.63 8.68 -18.31
N GLU A 314 -16.50 8.33 -19.26
CA GLU A 314 -16.08 7.93 -20.60
C GLU A 314 -15.37 9.07 -21.35
N THR A 315 -15.80 10.31 -21.14
CA THR A 315 -15.14 11.48 -21.73
C THR A 315 -13.74 11.69 -21.14
N ALA A 316 -13.56 11.51 -19.84
CA ALA A 316 -12.27 11.61 -19.18
C ALA A 316 -11.28 10.55 -19.71
N ILE A 317 -11.74 9.29 -19.82
CA ILE A 317 -10.94 8.18 -20.38
C ILE A 317 -10.52 8.49 -21.81
N ARG A 318 -11.46 8.87 -22.69
CA ARG A 318 -11.16 9.23 -24.09
C ARG A 318 -10.22 10.43 -24.22
N TRP A 319 -10.37 11.40 -23.31
CA TRP A 319 -9.47 12.54 -23.24
C TRP A 319 -8.04 12.10 -22.96
N SER A 320 -7.85 11.28 -21.92
CA SER A 320 -6.55 10.75 -21.55
C SER A 320 -5.92 9.90 -22.67
N GLN A 321 -6.70 9.01 -23.30
CA GLN A 321 -6.23 8.22 -24.46
C GLN A 321 -5.88 9.08 -25.68
N ALA A 322 -6.56 10.21 -25.87
CA ALA A 322 -6.25 11.14 -26.95
C ALA A 322 -4.93 11.91 -26.70
N LEU A 323 -4.59 12.15 -25.42
CA LEU A 323 -3.28 12.71 -25.05
C LEU A 323 -2.14 11.76 -25.44
N ASP A 324 -2.28 10.45 -25.22
CA ASP A 324 -1.27 9.46 -25.64
C ASP A 324 -1.05 9.42 -27.14
N ARG A 325 -2.11 9.71 -27.93
CA ARG A 325 -2.04 9.82 -29.40
C ARG A 325 -1.52 11.16 -29.87
N GLY A 326 -1.22 12.10 -28.97
CA GLY A 326 -0.75 13.46 -29.28
C GLY A 326 -1.79 14.37 -29.95
N ARG A 327 -3.06 13.98 -30.04
CA ARG A 327 -4.12 14.75 -30.73
C ARG A 327 -5.45 14.69 -29.95
N VAL A 328 -5.94 15.85 -29.54
CA VAL A 328 -7.28 16.01 -28.98
C VAL A 328 -8.16 16.81 -29.92
N GLY A 329 -9.18 16.18 -30.48
CA GLY A 329 -10.12 16.83 -31.39
C GLY A 329 -10.98 17.90 -30.70
N PRO A 330 -11.47 18.92 -31.44
CA PRO A 330 -12.21 20.05 -30.89
C PRO A 330 -13.52 19.65 -30.20
N VAL A 331 -14.23 18.65 -30.72
CA VAL A 331 -15.47 18.13 -30.12
C VAL A 331 -15.19 17.48 -28.75
N LEU A 332 -14.15 16.66 -28.66
CA LEU A 332 -13.76 16.03 -27.38
C LEU A 332 -13.31 17.10 -26.38
N ARG A 333 -12.60 18.14 -26.83
CA ARG A 333 -12.18 19.26 -25.98
C ARG A 333 -13.38 20.01 -25.40
N ALA A 334 -14.36 20.39 -26.23
CA ALA A 334 -15.55 21.08 -25.77
C ALA A 334 -16.37 20.22 -24.77
N ARG A 335 -16.53 18.92 -25.07
CA ARG A 335 -17.24 17.96 -24.23
C ARG A 335 -16.51 17.75 -22.90
N HIS A 336 -15.19 17.62 -22.91
CA HIS A 336 -14.38 17.50 -21.71
C HIS A 336 -14.52 18.75 -20.82
N THR A 337 -14.43 19.96 -21.38
CA THR A 337 -14.61 21.22 -20.63
C THR A 337 -16.00 21.31 -19.98
N LEU A 338 -17.05 20.83 -20.67
CA LEU A 338 -18.39 20.78 -20.11
C LEU A 338 -18.48 19.80 -18.95
N HIS A 339 -18.01 18.57 -19.14
CA HIS A 339 -18.03 17.53 -18.09
C HIS A 339 -17.09 17.87 -16.92
N ASP A 340 -16.02 18.59 -17.17
CA ASP A 340 -15.13 19.07 -16.10
C ASP A 340 -15.87 19.96 -15.11
N ARG A 341 -16.63 20.93 -15.61
CA ARG A 341 -17.43 21.84 -14.76
C ARG A 341 -18.58 21.15 -14.04
N LEU A 342 -19.21 20.17 -14.68
CA LEU A 342 -20.43 19.54 -14.15
C LEU A 342 -20.14 18.36 -13.21
N VAL A 343 -19.06 17.61 -13.45
CA VAL A 343 -18.76 16.34 -12.78
C VAL A 343 -17.33 16.30 -12.22
N HIS A 344 -16.29 16.48 -13.07
CA HIS A 344 -14.91 16.20 -12.66
C HIS A 344 -14.44 17.11 -11.52
N ALA A 345 -14.84 18.39 -11.53
CA ALA A 345 -14.54 19.32 -10.44
C ALA A 345 -15.07 18.80 -9.08
N ARG A 346 -16.26 18.18 -9.06
CA ARG A 346 -16.82 17.60 -7.83
C ARG A 346 -16.05 16.37 -7.34
N VAL A 347 -15.56 15.55 -8.28
CA VAL A 347 -14.71 14.40 -7.93
C VAL A 347 -13.37 14.90 -7.34
N ARG A 348 -12.79 15.96 -7.89
CA ARG A 348 -11.58 16.58 -7.31
C ARG A 348 -11.84 17.15 -5.91
N GLU A 349 -13.03 17.70 -5.63
CA GLU A 349 -13.41 18.16 -4.28
C GLU A 349 -13.47 16.99 -3.28
N LEU A 350 -13.89 15.78 -3.69
CA LEU A 350 -13.83 14.59 -2.82
C LEU A 350 -12.40 14.18 -2.45
N LEU A 351 -11.41 14.55 -3.28
CA LEU A 351 -9.99 14.38 -2.98
C LEU A 351 -9.41 15.54 -2.15
N GLY A 352 -10.27 16.43 -1.61
CA GLY A 352 -9.88 17.60 -0.82
C GLY A 352 -9.71 18.89 -1.63
N GLY A 353 -9.96 18.89 -2.94
CA GLY A 353 -9.95 20.07 -3.83
C GLY A 353 -8.57 20.63 -4.16
N ARG A 354 -7.49 20.12 -3.52
CA ARG A 354 -6.09 20.56 -3.72
C ARG A 354 -5.18 19.44 -4.25
N CYS A 355 -5.68 18.21 -4.30
CA CYS A 355 -4.91 17.05 -4.73
C CYS A 355 -4.56 17.16 -6.22
N ARG A 356 -3.26 17.21 -6.54
CA ARG A 356 -2.75 17.33 -7.91
C ARG A 356 -2.26 16.00 -8.46
N PHE A 357 -1.75 15.14 -7.61
CA PHE A 357 -1.19 13.85 -7.96
C PHE A 357 -1.63 12.78 -6.98
N VAL A 358 -1.69 11.57 -7.49
CA VAL A 358 -1.86 10.36 -6.68
C VAL A 358 -0.71 9.43 -7.00
N VAL A 359 -0.12 8.78 -6.01
CA VAL A 359 0.85 7.70 -6.20
C VAL A 359 0.17 6.39 -5.81
N SER A 360 0.22 5.40 -6.69
CA SER A 360 -0.35 4.08 -6.45
C SER A 360 0.68 2.98 -6.57
N GLY A 361 0.60 1.99 -5.69
CA GLY A 361 1.49 0.83 -5.70
C GLY A 361 0.95 -0.34 -4.89
N GLY A 362 1.73 -1.42 -4.85
CA GLY A 362 1.39 -2.62 -4.07
C GLY A 362 0.38 -3.57 -4.71
N ALA A 363 -0.35 -3.14 -5.73
CA ALA A 363 -1.21 -3.96 -6.58
C ALA A 363 -1.28 -3.31 -7.97
N PRO A 364 -1.65 -4.05 -9.04
CA PRO A 364 -1.82 -3.47 -10.36
C PRO A 364 -2.91 -2.39 -10.38
N LEU A 365 -2.64 -1.31 -11.12
CA LEU A 365 -3.61 -0.25 -11.39
C LEU A 365 -4.25 -0.50 -12.75
N GLY A 366 -5.54 -0.81 -12.81
CA GLY A 366 -6.25 -0.99 -14.07
C GLY A 366 -6.11 0.23 -15.00
N GLU A 367 -5.86 -0.02 -16.30
CA GLU A 367 -5.68 1.06 -17.29
C GLU A 367 -6.88 2.02 -17.31
N ARG A 368 -8.10 1.50 -17.11
CA ARG A 368 -9.33 2.30 -17.04
C ARG A 368 -9.27 3.35 -15.93
N LEU A 369 -8.84 2.95 -14.73
CA LEU A 369 -8.72 3.84 -13.58
C LEU A 369 -7.61 4.87 -13.80
N GLY A 370 -6.46 4.45 -14.32
CA GLY A 370 -5.35 5.35 -14.68
C GLY A 370 -5.77 6.42 -15.70
N HIS A 371 -6.45 6.03 -16.78
CA HIS A 371 -6.98 6.96 -17.77
C HIS A 371 -8.04 7.89 -17.21
N TYR A 372 -8.93 7.38 -16.35
CA TYR A 372 -9.96 8.19 -15.70
C TYR A 372 -9.34 9.30 -14.85
N PHE A 373 -8.45 8.95 -13.94
CA PHE A 373 -7.82 9.92 -13.05
C PHE A 373 -6.96 10.96 -13.80
N ARG A 374 -6.20 10.54 -14.79
CA ARG A 374 -5.48 11.47 -15.66
C ARG A 374 -6.45 12.38 -16.43
N GLY A 375 -7.58 11.83 -16.86
CA GLY A 375 -8.62 12.56 -17.59
C GLY A 375 -9.35 13.60 -16.76
N ILE A 376 -9.49 13.40 -15.44
CA ILE A 376 -10.05 14.41 -14.52
C ILE A 376 -9.01 15.40 -14.00
N GLY A 377 -7.75 15.31 -14.45
CA GLY A 377 -6.67 16.26 -14.08
C GLY A 377 -5.94 15.94 -12.78
N VAL A 378 -6.08 14.72 -12.25
CA VAL A 378 -5.34 14.21 -11.08
C VAL A 378 -4.68 12.88 -11.45
N PRO A 379 -3.56 12.88 -12.19
CA PRO A 379 -2.93 11.65 -12.66
C PRO A 379 -2.48 10.74 -11.52
N ILE A 380 -2.65 9.43 -11.70
CA ILE A 380 -2.10 8.41 -10.81
C ILE A 380 -0.73 7.99 -11.36
N LEU A 381 0.28 8.17 -10.54
CA LEU A 381 1.64 7.73 -10.79
C LEU A 381 1.79 6.32 -10.22
N GLU A 382 1.70 5.32 -11.09
CA GLU A 382 1.85 3.94 -10.68
C GLU A 382 3.31 3.60 -10.47
N GLY A 383 3.63 2.93 -9.35
CA GLY A 383 4.94 2.44 -9.02
C GLY A 383 4.93 0.97 -8.64
N TYR A 384 6.06 0.30 -8.81
CA TYR A 384 6.28 -1.10 -8.46
C TYR A 384 7.43 -1.25 -7.48
N GLY A 385 7.27 -2.20 -6.59
CA GLY A 385 8.30 -2.64 -5.67
C GLY A 385 7.76 -3.62 -4.63
N LEU A 386 8.67 -4.09 -3.80
CA LEU A 386 8.46 -5.14 -2.81
C LEU A 386 8.92 -4.66 -1.44
N THR A 387 8.61 -5.40 -0.40
CA THR A 387 9.25 -5.22 0.92
C THR A 387 10.76 -5.41 0.80
N GLU A 388 11.17 -6.41 0.04
CA GLU A 388 12.56 -6.78 -0.25
C GLU A 388 13.34 -5.70 -1.04
N THR A 389 12.64 -4.69 -1.58
CA THR A 389 13.25 -3.55 -2.28
C THR A 389 12.99 -2.22 -1.59
N THR A 390 12.66 -2.24 -0.30
CA THR A 390 12.36 -1.01 0.48
C THR A 390 11.30 -0.15 -0.24
N ALA A 391 10.21 -0.78 -0.69
CA ALA A 391 9.13 -0.29 -1.54
C ALA A 391 9.57 -0.07 -3.01
N ALA A 392 9.85 1.16 -3.45
CA ALA A 392 9.88 1.51 -4.87
C ALA A 392 11.14 1.01 -5.61
N VAL A 393 10.92 0.35 -6.74
CA VAL A 393 11.91 -0.01 -7.77
C VAL A 393 11.74 0.87 -9.00
N THR A 394 10.48 1.05 -9.40
CA THR A 394 10.08 1.87 -10.55
C THR A 394 8.93 2.79 -10.17
N VAL A 395 8.79 3.89 -10.88
CA VAL A 395 7.66 4.81 -10.74
C VAL A 395 7.39 5.55 -12.04
N ASN A 396 6.12 5.76 -12.37
CA ASN A 396 5.70 6.70 -13.39
C ASN A 396 5.88 8.14 -12.87
N LEU A 397 6.32 9.04 -13.75
CA LEU A 397 6.52 10.45 -13.44
C LEU A 397 5.46 11.33 -14.14
N PRO A 398 5.16 12.52 -13.60
CA PRO A 398 4.14 13.40 -14.18
C PRO A 398 4.31 13.70 -15.68
N ASP A 399 5.53 13.98 -16.10
CA ASP A 399 5.89 14.38 -17.48
C ASP A 399 6.15 13.19 -18.42
N THR A 400 6.38 11.97 -17.87
CA THR A 400 6.64 10.75 -18.64
C THR A 400 5.68 9.62 -18.30
N LEU A 401 4.45 9.96 -17.89
CA LEU A 401 3.43 9.01 -17.50
C LEU A 401 2.99 8.10 -18.65
N ARG A 402 3.16 6.78 -18.49
CA ARG A 402 2.69 5.75 -19.43
C ARG A 402 1.75 4.78 -18.71
N ILE A 403 0.44 4.95 -18.93
CA ILE A 403 -0.60 4.12 -18.32
C ILE A 403 -0.46 2.67 -18.80
N GLY A 404 -0.68 1.72 -17.89
CA GLY A 404 -0.46 0.28 -18.12
C GLY A 404 0.98 -0.17 -17.93
N THR A 405 1.87 0.72 -17.43
CA THR A 405 3.22 0.39 -16.97
C THR A 405 3.42 0.91 -15.55
N VAL A 406 4.38 0.33 -14.85
CA VAL A 406 4.79 0.78 -13.52
C VAL A 406 5.94 1.81 -13.55
N GLY A 407 6.12 2.46 -14.71
CA GLY A 407 7.16 3.46 -14.92
C GLY A 407 8.54 2.88 -15.21
N ARG A 408 9.56 3.71 -15.05
CA ARG A 408 10.98 3.36 -15.25
C ARG A 408 11.66 3.09 -13.92
N PRO A 409 12.77 2.31 -13.92
CA PRO A 409 13.59 2.14 -12.73
C PRO A 409 14.06 3.47 -12.15
N LEU A 410 14.06 3.56 -10.83
CA LEU A 410 14.61 4.72 -10.11
C LEU A 410 16.12 4.88 -10.32
N PRO A 411 16.70 6.08 -10.18
CA PRO A 411 18.14 6.30 -10.26
C PRO A 411 18.95 5.32 -9.41
N GLY A 412 19.99 4.72 -10.03
CA GLY A 412 20.82 3.70 -9.38
C GLY A 412 20.20 2.31 -9.29
N THR A 413 19.01 2.11 -9.88
CA THR A 413 18.31 0.83 -9.93
C THR A 413 18.39 0.21 -11.32
N SER A 414 18.63 -1.11 -11.37
CA SER A 414 18.57 -1.92 -12.58
C SER A 414 17.45 -2.94 -12.50
N VAL A 415 16.73 -3.11 -13.59
CA VAL A 415 15.73 -4.19 -13.76
C VAL A 415 16.13 -5.03 -14.96
N ARG A 416 16.06 -6.36 -14.82
CA ARG A 416 16.35 -7.33 -15.88
C ARG A 416 15.20 -8.32 -16.00
N VAL A 417 14.89 -8.74 -17.22
CA VAL A 417 14.00 -9.87 -17.50
C VAL A 417 14.83 -11.11 -17.71
N ALA A 418 14.67 -12.11 -16.87
CA ALA A 418 15.32 -13.41 -16.98
C ALA A 418 14.73 -14.23 -18.14
N ASP A 419 15.36 -15.38 -18.47
CA ASP A 419 14.91 -16.22 -19.60
C ASP A 419 13.51 -16.82 -19.41
N ASP A 420 13.09 -16.98 -18.15
CA ASP A 420 11.76 -17.46 -17.76
C ASP A 420 10.74 -16.33 -17.56
N GLY A 421 11.11 -15.08 -17.89
CA GLY A 421 10.26 -13.90 -17.78
C GLY A 421 10.26 -13.24 -16.40
N GLU A 422 11.01 -13.78 -15.42
CA GLU A 422 11.09 -13.19 -14.08
C GLU A 422 11.80 -11.82 -14.10
N LEU A 423 11.22 -10.83 -13.41
CA LEU A 423 11.85 -9.55 -13.17
C LEU A 423 12.90 -9.69 -12.06
N LEU A 424 14.13 -9.35 -12.37
CA LEU A 424 15.25 -9.30 -11.45
C LEU A 424 15.57 -7.85 -11.14
N VAL A 425 15.88 -7.54 -9.87
CA VAL A 425 16.19 -6.19 -9.42
C VAL A 425 17.56 -6.13 -8.80
N ARG A 426 18.30 -5.06 -9.12
CA ARG A 426 19.56 -4.72 -8.48
C ARG A 426 19.57 -3.23 -8.12
N GLY A 427 19.91 -2.91 -6.87
CA GLY A 427 19.96 -1.54 -6.37
C GLY A 427 20.30 -1.51 -4.89
N ALA A 428 20.68 -0.34 -4.41
CA ALA A 428 21.09 -0.15 -3.02
C ALA A 428 19.93 -0.22 -2.00
N GLN A 429 18.70 -0.15 -2.49
CA GLN A 429 17.47 -0.31 -1.70
C GLN A 429 17.07 -1.78 -1.49
N VAL A 430 17.77 -2.75 -2.12
CA VAL A 430 17.47 -4.18 -1.93
C VAL A 430 17.82 -4.59 -0.50
N MET A 431 16.96 -5.38 0.13
CA MET A 431 17.10 -5.88 1.50
C MET A 431 18.45 -6.56 1.73
N ARG A 432 18.86 -6.61 2.99
CA ARG A 432 20.06 -7.33 3.37
C ARG A 432 19.88 -8.85 3.29
N GLU A 433 18.80 -9.38 3.87
CA GLU A 433 18.52 -10.81 4.01
C GLU A 433 17.08 -11.04 4.50
N TYR A 434 16.63 -12.28 4.53
CA TYR A 434 15.54 -12.71 5.40
C TYR A 434 16.10 -13.08 6.78
N TRP A 435 15.45 -12.57 7.83
CA TRP A 435 15.86 -12.77 9.22
C TRP A 435 15.91 -14.26 9.58
N GLN A 436 17.06 -14.73 10.02
CA GLN A 436 17.32 -16.11 10.43
C GLN A 436 16.91 -17.19 9.39
N ASP A 437 16.80 -16.82 8.11
CA ASP A 437 16.39 -17.74 7.02
C ASP A 437 17.40 -17.68 5.87
N GLU A 438 18.52 -18.37 6.05
CA GLU A 438 19.60 -18.45 5.06
C GLU A 438 19.14 -19.11 3.74
N VAL A 439 18.22 -20.09 3.83
CA VAL A 439 17.72 -20.82 2.65
C VAL A 439 16.91 -19.90 1.76
N SER A 440 15.96 -19.17 2.33
CA SER A 440 15.17 -18.21 1.57
C SER A 440 16.00 -17.03 1.09
N THR A 441 16.99 -16.60 1.89
CA THR A 441 17.93 -15.55 1.49
C THR A 441 18.72 -15.97 0.26
N ALA A 442 19.31 -17.17 0.25
CA ALA A 442 20.05 -17.70 -0.89
C ALA A 442 19.18 -17.90 -2.14
N GLN A 443 17.90 -18.21 -1.97
CA GLN A 443 16.95 -18.29 -3.10
C GLN A 443 16.61 -16.92 -3.68
N ALA A 444 16.42 -15.92 -2.85
CA ALA A 444 16.09 -14.57 -3.28
C ALA A 444 17.33 -13.79 -3.77
N LEU A 445 18.45 -13.97 -3.10
CA LEU A 445 19.74 -13.30 -3.33
C LEU A 445 20.85 -14.35 -3.53
N PRO A 446 20.93 -14.98 -4.71
CA PRO A 446 21.87 -16.10 -4.96
C PRO A 446 23.36 -15.69 -5.05
N GLY A 447 23.69 -14.42 -4.78
CA GLY A 447 25.07 -13.91 -4.78
C GLY A 447 25.55 -13.36 -6.13
N ASP A 448 24.70 -13.33 -7.15
CA ASP A 448 24.98 -12.73 -8.47
C ASP A 448 24.65 -11.22 -8.54
N GLY A 449 24.30 -10.63 -7.39
CA GLY A 449 23.93 -9.21 -7.27
C GLY A 449 22.50 -8.87 -7.69
N TRP A 450 21.65 -9.88 -7.99
CA TRP A 450 20.26 -9.69 -8.38
C TRP A 450 19.30 -10.32 -7.39
N LEU A 451 18.30 -9.54 -7.01
CA LEU A 451 17.14 -10.03 -6.28
C LEU A 451 16.18 -10.75 -7.24
N ARG A 452 15.78 -11.95 -6.91
CA ARG A 452 14.71 -12.72 -7.55
C ARG A 452 13.37 -12.26 -6.97
N THR A 453 12.57 -11.53 -7.77
CA THR A 453 11.34 -10.92 -7.25
C THR A 453 10.17 -11.90 -7.18
N GLY A 454 10.20 -12.96 -7.98
CA GLY A 454 9.07 -13.84 -8.21
C GLY A 454 7.96 -13.22 -9.06
N ASP A 455 8.12 -11.98 -9.53
CA ASP A 455 7.19 -11.31 -10.42
C ASP A 455 7.65 -11.47 -11.88
N VAL A 456 6.70 -11.62 -12.81
CA VAL A 456 6.95 -11.76 -14.24
C VAL A 456 6.56 -10.48 -14.96
N GLY A 457 7.35 -10.10 -15.98
CA GLY A 457 7.07 -8.87 -16.70
C GLY A 457 7.97 -8.64 -17.91
N GLU A 458 7.86 -7.45 -18.45
CA GLU A 458 8.58 -7.01 -19.64
C GLU A 458 9.11 -5.59 -19.48
N ILE A 459 10.12 -5.26 -20.27
CA ILE A 459 10.72 -3.91 -20.33
C ILE A 459 10.71 -3.50 -21.79
N ASP A 460 10.14 -2.33 -22.11
CA ASP A 460 10.17 -1.78 -23.47
C ASP A 460 11.54 -1.14 -23.80
N ASP A 461 11.66 -0.64 -25.05
CA ASP A 461 12.91 -0.04 -25.53
C ASP A 461 13.22 1.31 -24.86
N GLU A 462 12.24 1.94 -24.23
CA GLU A 462 12.39 3.19 -23.48
C GLU A 462 12.63 2.98 -21.98
N GLY A 463 12.63 1.72 -21.52
CA GLY A 463 12.87 1.33 -20.14
C GLY A 463 11.62 1.29 -19.24
N PHE A 464 10.42 1.41 -19.81
CA PHE A 464 9.20 1.25 -19.02
C PHE A 464 8.96 -0.22 -18.71
N VAL A 465 8.69 -0.49 -17.45
CA VAL A 465 8.45 -1.83 -16.94
C VAL A 465 6.94 -2.10 -16.88
N ARG A 466 6.53 -3.28 -17.33
CA ARG A 466 5.18 -3.82 -17.18
C ARG A 466 5.26 -5.11 -16.38
N VAL A 467 4.57 -5.16 -15.25
CA VAL A 467 4.39 -6.39 -14.47
C VAL A 467 3.17 -7.13 -15.01
N THR A 468 3.35 -8.38 -15.42
CA THR A 468 2.30 -9.18 -16.05
C THR A 468 1.73 -10.26 -15.12
N GLY A 469 2.37 -10.50 -13.97
CA GLY A 469 1.88 -11.45 -12.97
C GLY A 469 2.94 -11.90 -11.99
N ARG A 470 2.58 -12.92 -11.21
CA ARG A 470 3.50 -13.61 -10.30
C ARG A 470 3.80 -15.02 -10.80
N LYS A 471 5.07 -15.41 -10.77
CA LYS A 471 5.54 -16.71 -11.21
C LYS A 471 4.81 -17.88 -10.52
N LYS A 472 4.55 -17.75 -9.21
CA LYS A 472 3.82 -18.73 -8.39
C LYS A 472 2.30 -18.70 -8.56
N GLU A 473 1.76 -17.69 -9.26
CA GLU A 473 0.33 -17.53 -9.54
C GLU A 473 -0.02 -17.84 -11.00
N ILE A 474 0.98 -18.25 -11.79
CA ILE A 474 0.75 -18.76 -13.14
C ILE A 474 0.10 -20.13 -12.99
N LEU A 475 -1.12 -20.26 -13.51
CA LEU A 475 -1.84 -21.53 -13.57
C LEU A 475 -1.36 -22.32 -14.78
N VAL A 476 -1.12 -23.61 -14.60
CA VAL A 476 -0.77 -24.52 -15.69
C VAL A 476 -1.93 -25.49 -15.93
N THR A 477 -2.65 -25.31 -17.04
CA THR A 477 -3.76 -26.20 -17.40
C THR A 477 -3.27 -27.60 -17.74
N THR A 478 -4.17 -28.60 -17.77
CA THR A 478 -3.82 -29.98 -18.18
C THR A 478 -3.28 -30.06 -19.60
N SER A 479 -3.54 -29.05 -20.44
CA SER A 479 -2.96 -28.95 -21.79
C SER A 479 -1.54 -28.37 -21.80
N GLY A 480 -0.96 -28.02 -20.62
CA GLY A 480 0.35 -27.42 -20.49
C GLY A 480 0.36 -25.91 -20.79
N LYS A 481 -0.79 -25.26 -20.89
CA LYS A 481 -0.87 -23.82 -21.15
C LYS A 481 -0.68 -23.03 -19.84
N ASN A 482 0.25 -22.08 -19.87
CA ASN A 482 0.46 -21.13 -18.79
C ASN A 482 -0.58 -20.00 -18.90
N VAL A 483 -1.26 -19.68 -17.78
CA VAL A 483 -2.26 -18.63 -17.69
C VAL A 483 -1.91 -17.68 -16.56
N ALA A 484 -1.76 -16.40 -16.87
CA ALA A 484 -1.53 -15.34 -15.88
C ALA A 484 -2.86 -14.96 -15.22
N ALA A 485 -3.22 -15.64 -14.13
CA ALA A 485 -4.50 -15.46 -13.44
C ALA A 485 -4.76 -14.02 -13.03
N GLY A 486 -3.75 -13.32 -12.49
CA GLY A 486 -3.88 -11.95 -12.01
C GLY A 486 -4.34 -10.94 -13.07
N ALA A 487 -3.88 -11.08 -14.31
CA ALA A 487 -4.28 -10.20 -15.41
C ALA A 487 -5.77 -10.36 -15.78
N LEU A 488 -6.27 -11.59 -15.77
CA LEU A 488 -7.69 -11.87 -16.00
C LEU A 488 -8.56 -11.35 -14.85
N GLU A 489 -8.13 -11.57 -13.62
CA GLU A 489 -8.82 -11.11 -12.41
C GLU A 489 -8.95 -9.59 -12.38
N GLU A 490 -7.89 -8.88 -12.74
CA GLU A 490 -7.88 -7.42 -12.83
C GLU A 490 -8.91 -6.93 -13.85
N ARG A 491 -8.94 -7.53 -15.04
CA ARG A 491 -9.90 -7.17 -16.09
C ARG A 491 -11.36 -7.44 -15.71
N VAL A 492 -11.62 -8.53 -15.00
CA VAL A 492 -12.98 -8.82 -14.49
C VAL A 492 -13.39 -7.79 -13.45
N ARG A 493 -12.45 -7.34 -12.59
CA ARG A 493 -12.69 -6.31 -11.59
C ARG A 493 -12.86 -4.89 -12.15
N ASP A 494 -12.51 -4.64 -13.41
CA ASP A 494 -12.83 -3.37 -14.09
C ASP A 494 -14.35 -3.11 -14.20
N HIS A 495 -15.18 -4.14 -14.00
CA HIS A 495 -16.64 -4.00 -14.01
C HIS A 495 -17.16 -3.45 -12.67
N PRO A 496 -17.99 -2.38 -12.67
CA PRO A 496 -18.41 -1.68 -11.45
C PRO A 496 -19.12 -2.53 -10.38
N LEU A 497 -19.79 -3.63 -10.78
CA LEU A 497 -20.45 -4.55 -9.86
C LEU A 497 -19.49 -5.53 -9.20
N VAL A 498 -18.32 -5.76 -9.77
CA VAL A 498 -17.37 -6.77 -9.26
C VAL A 498 -16.52 -6.20 -8.16
N ASP A 499 -16.50 -6.88 -7.00
CA ASP A 499 -15.59 -6.56 -5.89
C ASP A 499 -14.27 -7.29 -6.01
N GLN A 500 -14.32 -8.62 -6.09
CA GLN A 500 -13.15 -9.47 -6.21
C GLN A 500 -13.38 -10.57 -7.25
N CYS A 501 -12.27 -11.06 -7.81
CA CYS A 501 -12.27 -12.20 -8.71
C CYS A 501 -11.08 -13.09 -8.35
N LEU A 502 -11.32 -14.41 -8.26
CA LEU A 502 -10.28 -15.44 -8.16
C LEU A 502 -10.36 -16.35 -9.37
N VAL A 503 -9.35 -16.32 -10.22
CA VAL A 503 -9.20 -17.27 -11.34
C VAL A 503 -8.55 -18.55 -10.83
N VAL A 504 -9.15 -19.67 -11.13
CA VAL A 504 -8.73 -21.03 -10.76
C VAL A 504 -8.57 -21.89 -12.02
N GLY A 505 -7.73 -22.94 -11.97
CA GLY A 505 -7.53 -23.80 -13.15
C GLY A 505 -6.21 -24.54 -13.20
N ASP A 506 -5.40 -24.47 -12.12
CA ASP A 506 -4.14 -25.23 -12.08
C ASP A 506 -4.40 -26.73 -12.09
N GLY A 507 -3.77 -27.44 -13.04
CA GLY A 507 -4.03 -28.86 -13.28
C GLY A 507 -5.44 -29.20 -13.79
N ARG A 508 -6.24 -28.21 -14.23
CA ARG A 508 -7.61 -28.40 -14.72
C ARG A 508 -7.68 -28.24 -16.26
N PRO A 509 -8.75 -28.73 -16.90
CA PRO A 509 -8.87 -28.68 -18.37
C PRO A 509 -9.04 -27.26 -18.93
N TYR A 510 -9.50 -26.33 -18.13
CA TYR A 510 -9.70 -24.92 -18.48
C TYR A 510 -9.65 -24.05 -17.22
N VAL A 511 -9.56 -22.73 -17.41
CA VAL A 511 -9.67 -21.76 -16.33
C VAL A 511 -11.11 -21.36 -16.06
N ALA A 512 -11.43 -21.17 -14.78
CA ALA A 512 -12.73 -20.72 -14.30
C ALA A 512 -12.54 -19.61 -13.25
N ALA A 513 -13.62 -18.93 -12.83
CA ALA A 513 -13.53 -17.83 -11.88
C ALA A 513 -14.59 -17.90 -10.77
N LEU A 514 -14.20 -17.54 -9.56
CA LEU A 514 -15.09 -17.16 -8.48
C LEU A 514 -15.16 -15.62 -8.44
N VAL A 515 -16.36 -15.06 -8.36
CA VAL A 515 -16.58 -13.62 -8.40
C VAL A 515 -17.41 -13.20 -7.20
N THR A 516 -16.98 -12.17 -6.47
CA THR A 516 -17.79 -11.49 -5.45
C THR A 516 -18.22 -10.12 -5.96
N LEU A 517 -19.33 -9.61 -5.46
CA LEU A 517 -19.87 -8.33 -5.89
C LEU A 517 -19.68 -7.27 -4.81
N ASP A 518 -19.52 -6.03 -5.23
CA ASP A 518 -19.53 -4.87 -4.35
C ASP A 518 -20.95 -4.69 -3.78
N PRO A 519 -21.13 -4.74 -2.45
CA PRO A 519 -22.47 -4.72 -1.83
C PRO A 519 -23.25 -3.46 -2.15
N GLU A 520 -22.58 -2.32 -2.24
CA GLU A 520 -23.23 -1.03 -2.48
C GLU A 520 -23.62 -0.89 -3.95
N ALA A 521 -22.72 -1.28 -4.87
CA ALA A 521 -23.00 -1.30 -6.29
C ALA A 521 -24.14 -2.29 -6.62
N TYR A 522 -24.11 -3.48 -6.00
CA TYR A 522 -25.20 -4.44 -6.13
C TYR A 522 -26.53 -3.89 -5.60
N ALA A 523 -26.54 -3.22 -4.44
CA ALA A 523 -27.76 -2.66 -3.87
C ALA A 523 -28.40 -1.63 -4.83
N GLY A 524 -27.61 -0.76 -5.43
CA GLY A 524 -28.08 0.20 -6.44
C GLY A 524 -28.61 -0.51 -7.69
N TRP A 525 -27.87 -1.46 -8.23
CA TRP A 525 -28.23 -2.25 -9.40
C TRP A 525 -29.55 -3.03 -9.20
N ALA A 526 -29.73 -3.64 -8.01
CA ALA A 526 -30.93 -4.40 -7.64
C ALA A 526 -32.15 -3.48 -7.48
N ALA A 527 -31.96 -2.31 -6.85
CA ALA A 527 -33.03 -1.32 -6.67
C ALA A 527 -33.59 -0.82 -8.02
N ASP A 528 -32.71 -0.52 -8.98
CA ASP A 528 -33.10 -0.08 -10.34
C ASP A 528 -33.94 -1.13 -11.08
N ARG A 529 -33.81 -2.40 -10.72
CA ARG A 529 -34.56 -3.54 -11.31
C ARG A 529 -35.71 -4.05 -10.45
N GLY A 530 -35.96 -3.38 -9.31
CA GLY A 530 -37.04 -3.75 -8.39
C GLY A 530 -36.82 -5.07 -7.64
N LEU A 531 -35.59 -5.59 -7.63
CA LEU A 531 -35.20 -6.79 -6.88
C LEU A 531 -35.13 -6.47 -5.39
N ARG A 532 -35.69 -7.38 -4.57
CA ARG A 532 -35.69 -7.24 -3.11
C ARG A 532 -35.04 -8.44 -2.46
N GLY A 533 -34.20 -8.21 -1.47
CA GLY A 533 -33.54 -9.26 -0.71
C GLY A 533 -32.01 -9.21 -0.82
N PRO A 534 -31.31 -10.10 -0.09
CA PRO A 534 -29.86 -10.17 -0.10
C PRO A 534 -29.32 -10.74 -1.42
N LEU A 535 -28.07 -10.49 -1.72
CA LEU A 535 -27.36 -11.04 -2.89
C LEU A 535 -27.49 -12.57 -2.97
N SER A 536 -27.46 -13.27 -1.83
CA SER A 536 -27.61 -14.73 -1.77
C SER A 536 -28.91 -15.30 -2.39
N ALA A 537 -29.94 -14.46 -2.54
CA ALA A 537 -31.19 -14.85 -3.20
C ALA A 537 -31.16 -14.61 -4.73
N HIS A 538 -30.13 -13.94 -5.24
CA HIS A 538 -30.07 -13.46 -6.63
C HIS A 538 -28.80 -13.86 -7.39
N THR A 539 -27.93 -14.69 -6.82
CA THR A 539 -26.68 -15.12 -7.48
C THR A 539 -26.91 -15.81 -8.84
N ASP A 540 -28.09 -16.44 -9.00
CA ASP A 540 -28.49 -17.11 -10.24
C ASP A 540 -29.42 -16.26 -11.13
N GLU A 541 -29.70 -15.00 -10.74
CA GLU A 541 -30.50 -14.08 -11.54
C GLU A 541 -29.87 -13.87 -12.92
N GLU A 542 -30.62 -14.13 -14.00
CA GLU A 542 -30.10 -14.08 -15.37
C GLU A 542 -29.51 -12.70 -15.71
N ALA A 543 -30.17 -11.63 -15.28
CA ALA A 543 -29.70 -10.27 -15.52
C ALA A 543 -28.38 -9.98 -14.79
N LEU A 544 -28.19 -10.49 -13.57
CA LEU A 544 -26.95 -10.34 -12.81
C LEU A 544 -25.81 -11.15 -13.44
N ARG A 545 -26.11 -12.40 -13.82
CA ARG A 545 -25.15 -13.25 -14.52
C ARG A 545 -24.71 -12.66 -15.86
N ALA A 546 -25.60 -11.97 -16.58
CA ALA A 546 -25.28 -11.29 -17.82
C ALA A 546 -24.30 -10.12 -17.62
N GLU A 547 -24.42 -9.35 -16.54
CA GLU A 547 -23.46 -8.29 -16.17
C GLU A 547 -22.07 -8.88 -15.88
N VAL A 548 -22.01 -9.95 -15.08
CA VAL A 548 -20.74 -10.62 -14.76
C VAL A 548 -20.16 -11.31 -15.99
N GLN A 549 -21.01 -11.90 -16.86
CA GLN A 549 -20.56 -12.47 -18.13
C GLN A 549 -19.91 -11.41 -19.02
N ALA A 550 -20.49 -10.21 -19.09
CA ALA A 550 -19.90 -9.10 -19.85
C ALA A 550 -18.49 -8.71 -19.32
N ALA A 551 -18.30 -8.75 -18.00
CA ALA A 551 -16.98 -8.54 -17.39
C ALA A 551 -15.98 -9.64 -17.79
N VAL A 552 -16.41 -10.90 -17.73
CA VAL A 552 -15.61 -12.07 -18.13
C VAL A 552 -15.30 -12.02 -19.63
N ASP A 553 -16.24 -11.65 -20.47
CA ASP A 553 -16.03 -11.53 -21.93
C ASP A 553 -15.02 -10.41 -22.25
N ALA A 554 -15.08 -9.30 -21.54
CA ALA A 554 -14.11 -8.21 -21.67
C ALA A 554 -12.69 -8.67 -21.27
N ALA A 555 -12.56 -9.46 -20.21
CA ALA A 555 -11.29 -10.05 -19.81
C ALA A 555 -10.80 -11.08 -20.86
N ASN A 556 -11.67 -11.95 -21.33
CA ASN A 556 -11.36 -12.97 -22.32
C ASN A 556 -10.94 -12.40 -23.69
N ALA A 557 -11.42 -11.22 -24.05
CA ALA A 557 -11.01 -10.53 -25.28
C ALA A 557 -9.51 -10.14 -25.31
N THR A 558 -8.84 -10.15 -24.17
CA THR A 558 -7.42 -9.77 -24.03
C THR A 558 -6.45 -10.97 -24.11
N VAL A 559 -6.97 -12.20 -24.11
CA VAL A 559 -6.18 -13.42 -24.04
C VAL A 559 -6.56 -14.43 -25.15
N SER A 560 -5.73 -15.47 -25.34
CA SER A 560 -6.08 -16.53 -26.26
C SER A 560 -7.24 -17.38 -25.75
N GLN A 561 -7.92 -18.09 -26.64
CA GLN A 561 -9.05 -18.98 -26.29
C GLN A 561 -8.67 -20.09 -25.27
N ALA A 562 -7.40 -20.48 -25.24
CA ALA A 562 -6.90 -21.48 -24.30
C ALA A 562 -6.69 -20.91 -22.88
N GLU A 563 -6.58 -19.60 -22.75
CA GLU A 563 -6.41 -18.87 -21.49
C GLU A 563 -7.73 -18.31 -20.97
N ALA A 564 -8.78 -18.32 -21.78
CA ALA A 564 -10.07 -17.70 -21.49
C ALA A 564 -10.80 -18.39 -20.34
N ILE A 565 -11.42 -17.59 -19.46
CA ILE A 565 -12.33 -18.07 -18.40
C ILE A 565 -13.54 -18.70 -19.07
N ARG A 566 -13.77 -20.00 -18.81
CA ARG A 566 -14.86 -20.77 -19.43
C ARG A 566 -16.15 -20.80 -18.61
N ARG A 567 -16.00 -20.78 -17.29
CA ARG A 567 -17.12 -20.77 -16.35
C ARG A 567 -16.81 -19.84 -15.20
N PHE A 568 -17.83 -19.29 -14.58
CA PHE A 568 -17.72 -18.52 -13.36
C PHE A 568 -18.88 -18.81 -12.41
N GLU A 569 -18.65 -18.57 -11.14
CA GLU A 569 -19.68 -18.62 -10.09
C GLU A 569 -19.68 -17.28 -9.33
N VAL A 570 -20.86 -16.69 -9.16
CA VAL A 570 -21.07 -15.50 -8.32
C VAL A 570 -21.31 -15.96 -6.90
N LEU A 571 -20.44 -15.57 -5.99
CA LEU A 571 -20.57 -15.92 -4.58
C LEU A 571 -21.48 -14.94 -3.84
N PRO A 572 -22.27 -15.44 -2.87
CA PRO A 572 -23.17 -14.59 -2.07
C PRO A 572 -22.41 -13.74 -1.03
N ASP A 573 -21.19 -14.13 -0.71
CA ASP A 573 -20.40 -13.53 0.34
C ASP A 573 -19.48 -12.44 -0.23
N THR A 574 -19.07 -11.49 0.63
CA THR A 574 -17.98 -10.55 0.36
C THR A 574 -16.71 -11.04 1.03
N TRP A 575 -15.57 -10.86 0.37
CA TRP A 575 -14.28 -11.19 0.98
C TRP A 575 -13.73 -9.98 1.75
N SER A 576 -13.21 -10.25 2.93
CA SER A 576 -12.70 -9.19 3.80
C SER A 576 -11.44 -9.60 4.54
N GLU A 577 -10.82 -8.64 5.18
CA GLU A 577 -9.71 -8.87 6.11
C GLU A 577 -10.19 -9.62 7.37
N GLU A 578 -11.37 -9.29 7.87
CA GLU A 578 -11.96 -9.89 9.07
C GLU A 578 -12.27 -11.38 8.88
N THR A 579 -12.75 -11.76 7.71
CA THR A 579 -13.03 -13.15 7.34
C THR A 579 -11.81 -13.89 6.80
N GLY A 580 -10.72 -13.17 6.54
CA GLY A 580 -9.40 -13.71 6.27
C GLY A 580 -9.07 -13.93 4.81
N GLU A 581 -9.97 -13.65 3.86
CA GLU A 581 -9.72 -13.79 2.42
C GLU A 581 -8.83 -12.69 1.87
N LEU A 582 -8.84 -11.52 2.52
CA LEU A 582 -7.96 -10.41 2.16
C LEU A 582 -6.87 -10.21 3.23
N THR A 583 -5.75 -9.61 2.81
CA THR A 583 -4.75 -9.07 3.72
C THR A 583 -5.15 -7.67 4.19
N ALA A 584 -4.47 -7.13 5.22
CA ALA A 584 -4.65 -5.73 5.66
C ALA A 584 -4.35 -4.70 4.55
N SER A 585 -3.56 -5.08 3.54
CA SER A 585 -3.32 -4.29 2.33
C SER A 585 -4.33 -4.60 1.21
N LEU A 586 -5.45 -5.24 1.53
CA LEU A 586 -6.55 -5.61 0.62
C LEU A 586 -6.14 -6.54 -0.53
N LYS A 587 -5.05 -7.30 -0.39
CA LYS A 587 -4.62 -8.32 -1.37
C LYS A 587 -5.30 -9.65 -1.10
N LEU A 588 -5.67 -10.35 -2.18
CA LEU A 588 -6.34 -11.65 -2.12
C LEU A 588 -5.41 -12.74 -1.56
N ARG A 589 -5.90 -13.46 -0.56
CA ARG A 589 -5.25 -14.68 -0.04
C ARG A 589 -5.76 -15.91 -0.79
N ARG A 590 -5.24 -16.16 -1.99
CA ARG A 590 -5.68 -17.23 -2.89
C ARG A 590 -5.86 -18.59 -2.21
N ASN A 591 -4.90 -19.00 -1.39
CA ASN A 591 -4.95 -20.28 -0.69
C ASN A 591 -6.09 -20.37 0.34
N VAL A 592 -6.45 -19.25 0.97
CA VAL A 592 -7.56 -19.18 1.93
C VAL A 592 -8.88 -19.30 1.18
N VAL A 593 -9.05 -18.50 0.13
CA VAL A 593 -10.26 -18.52 -0.70
C VAL A 593 -10.45 -19.90 -1.35
N HIS A 594 -9.42 -20.45 -1.98
CA HIS A 594 -9.49 -21.77 -2.62
C HIS A 594 -9.89 -22.88 -1.63
N ARG A 595 -9.40 -22.83 -0.40
CA ARG A 595 -9.75 -23.81 0.64
C ARG A 595 -11.18 -23.63 1.15
N ARG A 596 -11.59 -22.39 1.39
CA ARG A 596 -12.92 -22.05 1.93
C ARG A 596 -14.03 -22.34 0.93
N TYR A 597 -13.79 -22.04 -0.34
CA TYR A 597 -14.77 -22.21 -1.42
C TYR A 597 -14.48 -23.40 -2.33
N ARG A 598 -13.83 -24.45 -1.76
CA ARG A 598 -13.49 -25.67 -2.52
C ARG A 598 -14.67 -26.24 -3.28
N ASP A 599 -15.84 -26.35 -2.64
CA ASP A 599 -17.03 -26.94 -3.26
C ASP A 599 -17.55 -26.09 -4.43
N ALA A 600 -17.45 -24.77 -4.34
CA ALA A 600 -17.75 -23.86 -5.43
C ALA A 600 -16.76 -24.04 -6.60
N VAL A 601 -15.48 -24.18 -6.29
CA VAL A 601 -14.45 -24.48 -7.32
C VAL A 601 -14.74 -25.81 -8.02
N GLU A 602 -15.08 -26.87 -7.29
CA GLU A 602 -15.36 -28.18 -7.90
C GLU A 602 -16.58 -28.10 -8.83
N ARG A 603 -17.67 -27.45 -8.43
CA ARG A 603 -18.86 -27.25 -9.29
C ARG A 603 -18.56 -26.57 -10.63
N LEU A 604 -17.52 -25.76 -10.70
CA LEU A 604 -17.10 -25.13 -11.96
C LEU A 604 -16.56 -26.13 -12.98
N TYR A 605 -16.16 -27.34 -12.55
CA TYR A 605 -15.59 -28.38 -13.40
C TYR A 605 -16.52 -29.59 -13.59
N ASP A 606 -17.63 -29.67 -12.85
CA ASP A 606 -18.71 -30.64 -13.06
C ASP A 606 -19.56 -30.24 -14.30
#